data_616ba8ad90a7166eb138966f42f5eeea
#
_entry.id   616ba8ad90a7166eb138966f42f5eeea
#
_cell.length_a   1.000
_cell.length_b   1.000
_cell.length_c   1.000
_cell.angle_alpha   90.00
_cell.angle_beta   90.00
_cell.angle_gamma   90.00
#
_symmetry.space_group_name_H-M   'P 1'
#
loop_
_entity.id
_entity.type
_entity.pdbx_description
1 polymer ?
#
loop_
_entity_poly.entity_id
_entity_poly.type
_entity_poly.pdbx_seq_one_letter_code
_entity_poly.pdbx_strand_id
1 'polypeptide(L)'
;MGLIVNKPMDDLTFAELLTHLNIPQAPAGRDIRVHFGGPVERGRGFVLHSPDFTSGGATMEIPGGYAMTATLDILEALARGQGPARAVLALGYAGWGPGQLEAEIRRNDWLTGDISDDLVFSPDNAGKWALALKGLGIEPLTLSATAGRA
;
A
#
# COMPACT_ATOMS: atom_id res chain seq x y z
N MET A 1 -8.59 0.12 -8.93
CA MET A 1 -7.13 0.17 -8.69
C MET A 1 -6.77 -0.59 -7.42
N GLY A 2 -5.52 -1.03 -7.27
CA GLY A 2 -4.99 -1.68 -6.07
C GLY A 2 -3.55 -1.26 -5.79
N LEU A 3 -3.12 -1.39 -4.54
CA LEU A 3 -1.75 -1.12 -4.12
C LEU A 3 -1.09 -2.39 -3.58
N ILE A 4 0.13 -2.67 -4.03
CA ILE A 4 0.99 -3.68 -3.42
C ILE A 4 1.56 -3.07 -2.13
N VAL A 5 1.30 -3.70 -0.99
CA VAL A 5 1.67 -3.15 0.33
C VAL A 5 2.77 -3.93 1.05
N ASN A 6 3.33 -4.95 0.40
CA ASN A 6 4.36 -5.81 0.97
C ASN A 6 5.65 -5.89 0.14
N LYS A 7 5.85 -4.98 -0.81
CA LYS A 7 7.04 -4.95 -1.67
C LYS A 7 7.83 -3.65 -1.44
N PRO A 8 8.70 -3.59 -0.42
CA PRO A 8 9.53 -2.41 -0.17
C PRO A 8 10.50 -2.19 -1.33
N MET A 9 10.83 -0.93 -1.59
CA MET A 9 11.89 -0.53 -2.51
C MET A 9 13.21 -0.42 -1.72
N ASP A 10 14.25 -1.08 -2.22
CA ASP A 10 15.58 -1.04 -1.61
C ASP A 10 16.48 0.05 -2.21
N ASP A 11 16.09 0.57 -3.37
CA ASP A 11 16.79 1.58 -4.14
C ASP A 11 16.27 3.01 -3.93
N LEU A 12 15.27 3.20 -3.06
CA LEU A 12 14.72 4.52 -2.77
C LEU A 12 14.23 4.60 -1.31
N THR A 13 14.82 5.49 -0.55
CA THR A 13 14.41 5.84 0.81
C THR A 13 13.39 6.99 0.80
N PHE A 14 12.65 7.14 1.91
CA PHE A 14 11.75 8.29 2.06
C PHE A 14 12.49 9.63 2.06
N ALA A 15 13.65 9.70 2.68
CA ALA A 15 14.50 10.90 2.71
C ALA A 15 14.97 11.31 1.30
N GLU A 16 15.38 10.35 0.46
CA GLU A 16 15.73 10.62 -0.93
C GLU A 16 14.53 11.06 -1.75
N LEU A 17 13.37 10.46 -1.55
CA LEU A 17 12.13 10.88 -2.20
C LEU A 17 11.77 12.33 -1.82
N LEU A 18 11.82 12.68 -0.54
CA LEU A 18 11.58 14.05 -0.08
C LEU A 18 12.58 15.05 -0.69
N THR A 19 13.84 14.65 -0.81
CA THR A 19 14.89 15.47 -1.46
C THR A 19 14.55 15.71 -2.93
N HIS A 20 14.16 14.67 -3.67
CA HIS A 20 13.74 14.80 -5.08
C HIS A 20 12.52 15.72 -5.26
N LEU A 21 11.62 15.73 -4.28
CA LEU A 21 10.42 16.57 -4.28
C LEU A 21 10.65 17.97 -3.69
N ASN A 22 11.88 18.29 -3.25
CA ASN A 22 12.24 19.53 -2.55
C ASN A 22 11.41 19.76 -1.28
N ILE A 23 11.07 18.71 -0.56
CA ILE A 23 10.36 18.74 0.73
C ILE A 23 11.39 18.65 1.86
N PRO A 24 11.53 19.68 2.72
CA PRO A 24 12.44 19.62 3.84
C PRO A 24 11.94 18.65 4.92
N GLN A 25 12.83 17.79 5.40
CA GLN A 25 12.54 16.90 6.51
C GLN A 25 12.93 17.54 7.83
N ALA A 26 11.99 17.60 8.77
CA ALA A 26 12.25 18.06 10.13
C ALA A 26 12.94 16.96 10.98
N PRO A 27 13.69 17.32 12.05
CA PRO A 27 14.30 16.34 12.96
C PRO A 27 13.28 15.37 13.59
N ALA A 28 12.03 15.82 13.80
CA ALA A 28 10.93 15.00 14.28
C ALA A 28 10.15 14.31 13.16
N GLY A 29 10.61 14.41 11.91
CA GLY A 29 9.99 13.78 10.75
C GLY A 29 9.96 12.26 10.87
N ARG A 30 8.89 11.66 10.35
CA ARG A 30 8.76 10.19 10.30
C ARG A 30 9.61 9.66 9.15
N ASP A 31 10.26 8.54 9.40
CA ASP A 31 10.87 7.73 8.34
C ASP A 31 9.93 6.55 8.07
N ILE A 32 9.39 6.51 6.86
CA ILE A 32 8.50 5.43 6.43
C ILE A 32 9.10 4.72 5.21
N ARG A 33 8.81 3.44 5.09
CA ARG A 33 9.29 2.66 3.96
C ARG A 33 8.55 3.03 2.68
N VAL A 34 9.29 3.22 1.59
CA VAL A 34 8.71 3.37 0.25
C VAL A 34 8.48 1.98 -0.33
N HIS A 35 7.30 1.76 -0.93
CA HIS A 35 6.92 0.49 -1.53
C HIS A 35 6.69 0.64 -3.04
N PHE A 36 6.91 -0.44 -3.76
CA PHE A 36 6.43 -0.60 -5.13
C PHE A 36 4.94 -0.92 -5.09
N GLY A 37 4.09 0.04 -5.43
CA GLY A 37 2.64 -0.09 -5.36
C GLY A 37 2.01 -0.79 -6.58
N GLY A 38 2.71 -0.82 -7.70
CA GLY A 38 2.25 -1.46 -8.93
C GLY A 38 2.92 -0.92 -10.19
N PRO A 39 2.64 -1.50 -11.35
CA PRO A 39 3.33 -1.19 -12.61
C PRO A 39 2.86 0.10 -13.29
N VAL A 40 1.67 0.63 -12.92
CA VAL A 40 1.08 1.81 -13.57
C VAL A 40 1.51 3.08 -12.85
N GLU A 41 1.85 4.12 -13.60
CA GLU A 41 2.27 5.44 -13.10
C GLU A 41 3.33 5.37 -11.97
N ARG A 42 4.43 4.69 -12.20
CA ARG A 42 5.50 4.40 -11.21
C ARG A 42 6.12 5.65 -10.56
N GLY A 43 6.00 6.81 -11.16
CA GLY A 43 6.46 8.09 -10.61
C GLY A 43 5.43 8.78 -9.70
N ARG A 44 4.22 8.22 -9.57
CA ARG A 44 3.15 8.79 -8.74
C ARG A 44 3.08 8.10 -7.39
N GLY A 45 3.08 8.90 -6.33
CA GLY A 45 2.97 8.42 -4.95
C GLY A 45 1.52 8.32 -4.49
N PHE A 46 1.24 7.27 -3.72
CA PHE A 46 -0.03 7.03 -3.04
C PHE A 46 0.28 6.68 -1.59
N VAL A 47 -0.38 7.33 -0.66
CA VAL A 47 -0.28 7.00 0.75
C VAL A 47 -1.61 6.40 1.20
N LEU A 48 -1.58 5.09 1.52
CA LEU A 48 -2.66 4.41 2.21
C LEU A 48 -2.46 4.64 3.71
N HIS A 49 -3.48 5.10 4.41
CA HIS A 49 -3.31 5.53 5.79
C HIS A 49 -4.57 5.37 6.65
N SER A 50 -4.39 5.51 7.97
CA SER A 50 -5.48 5.59 8.94
C SER A 50 -6.32 6.85 8.72
N PRO A 51 -7.63 6.86 9.07
CA PRO A 51 -8.56 7.93 8.69
C PRO A 51 -8.40 9.23 9.49
N ASP A 52 -7.38 9.33 10.32
CA ASP A 52 -7.08 10.48 11.20
C ASP A 52 -6.35 11.64 10.48
N PHE A 53 -6.24 11.58 9.16
CA PHE A 53 -5.68 12.65 8.32
C PHE A 53 -6.57 12.90 7.10
N THR A 54 -6.75 14.17 6.77
CA THR A 54 -7.45 14.60 5.55
C THR A 54 -6.71 15.73 4.85
N SER A 55 -6.70 15.71 3.54
CA SER A 55 -6.09 16.72 2.69
C SER A 55 -7.17 17.39 1.84
N GLY A 56 -7.81 18.40 2.37
CA GLY A 56 -8.64 19.38 1.64
C GLY A 56 -9.52 18.87 0.49
N GLY A 57 -10.04 17.62 0.56
CA GLY A 57 -10.83 16.99 -0.52
C GLY A 57 -10.01 16.08 -1.47
N ALA A 58 -8.70 16.00 -1.30
CA ALA A 58 -7.83 15.11 -2.07
C ALA A 58 -7.63 13.73 -1.39
N THR A 59 -8.25 13.52 -0.23
CA THR A 59 -8.26 12.25 0.46
C THR A 59 -9.50 11.45 0.05
N MET A 60 -9.30 10.24 -0.41
CA MET A 60 -10.35 9.28 -0.71
C MET A 60 -10.54 8.34 0.49
N GLU A 61 -11.74 8.31 1.03
CA GLU A 61 -12.11 7.33 2.05
C GLU A 61 -12.27 5.94 1.40
N ILE A 62 -11.74 4.92 2.07
CA ILE A 62 -11.83 3.52 1.66
C ILE A 62 -12.59 2.76 2.74
N PRO A 63 -13.60 1.95 2.37
CA PRO A 63 -14.33 1.12 3.32
C PRO A 63 -13.38 0.26 4.17
N GLY A 64 -13.72 0.07 5.45
CA GLY A 64 -12.91 -0.69 6.39
C GLY A 64 -11.99 0.18 7.27
N GLY A 65 -12.16 1.51 7.27
CA GLY A 65 -11.40 2.40 8.14
C GLY A 65 -10.05 2.82 7.57
N TYR A 66 -9.94 2.87 6.25
CA TYR A 66 -8.77 3.36 5.54
C TYR A 66 -9.05 4.66 4.79
N ALA A 67 -8.00 5.38 4.48
CA ALA A 67 -8.03 6.50 3.56
C ALA A 67 -6.82 6.46 2.63
N MET A 68 -6.92 7.09 1.48
CA MET A 68 -5.82 7.22 0.53
C MET A 68 -5.68 8.66 0.07
N THR A 69 -4.46 9.18 0.14
CA THR A 69 -4.11 10.51 -0.33
C THR A 69 -2.96 10.42 -1.33
N ALA A 70 -3.07 11.15 -2.45
CA ALA A 70 -2.08 11.13 -3.54
C ALA A 70 -1.48 12.51 -3.81
N THR A 71 -1.53 13.43 -2.85
CA THR A 71 -1.02 14.80 -2.94
C THR A 71 0.20 15.00 -2.06
N LEU A 72 1.01 16.03 -2.36
CA LEU A 72 2.29 16.26 -1.66
C LEU A 72 2.14 16.65 -0.19
N ASP A 73 1.03 17.25 0.20
CA ASP A 73 0.77 17.73 1.56
C ASP A 73 0.80 16.62 2.62
N ILE A 74 0.42 15.38 2.29
CA ILE A 74 0.59 14.26 3.22
C ILE A 74 2.06 13.91 3.41
N LEU A 75 2.89 13.99 2.37
CA LEU A 75 4.34 13.78 2.47
C LEU A 75 4.99 14.90 3.29
N GLU A 76 4.56 16.14 3.10
CA GLU A 76 5.00 17.28 3.90
C GLU A 76 4.61 17.12 5.37
N ALA A 77 3.39 16.65 5.66
CA ALA A 77 2.95 16.37 7.03
C ALA A 77 3.81 15.28 7.69
N LEU A 78 4.06 14.17 6.99
CA LEU A 78 4.92 13.09 7.45
C LEU A 78 6.37 13.58 7.68
N ALA A 79 6.89 14.40 6.76
CA ALA A 79 8.23 14.98 6.87
C ALA A 79 8.38 15.92 8.09
N ARG A 80 7.30 16.49 8.58
CA ARG A 80 7.26 17.31 9.81
C ARG A 80 6.96 16.52 11.08
N GLY A 81 6.78 15.19 11.01
CA GLY A 81 6.37 14.35 12.14
C GLY A 81 4.88 14.45 12.47
N GLN A 82 4.11 15.00 11.55
CA GLN A 82 2.65 15.11 11.58
C GLN A 82 2.04 14.07 10.62
N GLY A 83 0.75 14.18 10.35
CA GLY A 83 0.08 13.28 9.42
C GLY A 83 -0.60 12.11 10.12
N PRO A 84 -1.03 11.08 9.38
CA PRO A 84 -1.78 9.95 9.93
C PRO A 84 -0.93 9.10 10.87
N ALA A 85 -1.57 8.47 11.86
CA ALA A 85 -0.88 7.59 12.81
C ALA A 85 -0.24 6.38 12.12
N ARG A 86 -0.91 5.82 11.12
CA ARG A 86 -0.43 4.68 10.32
C ARG A 86 -0.44 5.04 8.83
N ALA A 87 0.62 4.69 8.13
CA ALA A 87 0.76 4.99 6.71
C ALA A 87 1.65 3.96 5.99
N VAL A 88 1.29 3.66 4.75
CA VAL A 88 2.10 2.94 3.76
C VAL A 88 2.23 3.83 2.54
N LEU A 89 3.45 4.20 2.17
CA LEU A 89 3.75 4.94 0.96
C LEU A 89 4.09 3.98 -0.17
N ALA A 90 3.39 4.10 -1.27
CA ALA A 90 3.59 3.27 -2.46
C ALA A 90 3.76 4.13 -3.72
N LEU A 91 4.68 3.75 -4.58
CA LEU A 91 4.87 4.35 -5.90
C LEU A 91 4.24 3.45 -6.97
N GLY A 92 3.38 4.06 -7.79
CA GLY A 92 2.58 3.35 -8.77
C GLY A 92 1.42 2.56 -8.17
N TYR A 93 0.65 1.93 -9.04
CA TYR A 93 -0.52 1.13 -8.65
C TYR A 93 -0.76 -0.02 -9.65
N ALA A 94 -1.59 -0.97 -9.28
CA ALA A 94 -2.18 -1.96 -10.17
C ALA A 94 -3.54 -1.48 -10.66
N GLY A 95 -3.82 -1.63 -11.95
CA GLY A 95 -5.05 -1.20 -12.57
C GLY A 95 -5.74 -2.33 -13.30
N TRP A 96 -7.08 -2.33 -13.27
CA TRP A 96 -7.93 -3.23 -14.02
C TRP A 96 -8.95 -2.43 -14.82
N GLY A 97 -9.26 -2.90 -16.02
CA GLY A 97 -10.40 -2.40 -16.79
C GLY A 97 -11.73 -2.80 -16.15
N PRO A 98 -12.85 -2.20 -16.60
CA PRO A 98 -14.19 -2.55 -16.10
C PRO A 98 -14.45 -4.06 -16.18
N GLY A 99 -14.81 -4.69 -15.06
CA GLY A 99 -15.11 -6.12 -14.95
C GLY A 99 -13.91 -7.08 -15.05
N GLN A 100 -12.69 -6.57 -15.27
CA GLN A 100 -11.49 -7.40 -15.41
C GLN A 100 -11.14 -8.08 -14.08
N LEU A 101 -11.06 -7.33 -12.97
CA LEU A 101 -10.73 -7.88 -11.65
C LEU A 101 -11.75 -8.94 -11.22
N GLU A 102 -13.04 -8.67 -11.40
CA GLU A 102 -14.11 -9.61 -11.09
C GLU A 102 -14.03 -10.89 -11.95
N ALA A 103 -13.60 -10.75 -13.21
CA ALA A 103 -13.38 -11.91 -14.07
C ALA A 103 -12.17 -12.74 -13.61
N GLU A 104 -11.08 -12.09 -13.18
CA GLU A 104 -9.90 -12.74 -12.64
C GLU A 104 -10.20 -13.46 -11.31
N ILE A 105 -10.97 -12.83 -10.41
CA ILE A 105 -11.42 -13.45 -9.16
C ILE A 105 -12.26 -14.70 -9.44
N ARG A 106 -13.18 -14.66 -10.40
CA ARG A 106 -13.99 -15.83 -10.78
C ARG A 106 -13.18 -16.99 -11.38
N ARG A 107 -12.01 -16.68 -11.95
CA ARG A 107 -11.08 -17.71 -12.45
C ARG A 107 -10.10 -18.22 -11.37
N ASN A 108 -10.26 -17.75 -10.14
CA ASN A 108 -9.34 -18.04 -9.02
C ASN A 108 -7.89 -17.56 -9.25
N ASP A 109 -7.72 -16.50 -10.05
CA ASP A 109 -6.41 -15.87 -10.25
C ASP A 109 -6.00 -15.07 -8.99
N TRP A 110 -6.95 -14.76 -8.10
CA TRP A 110 -6.77 -14.01 -6.85
C TRP A 110 -7.38 -14.74 -5.67
N LEU A 111 -6.68 -14.74 -4.56
CA LEU A 111 -7.24 -15.05 -3.24
C LEU A 111 -7.75 -13.75 -2.62
N THR A 112 -8.99 -13.76 -2.16
CA THR A 112 -9.62 -12.59 -1.53
C THR A 112 -10.01 -12.89 -0.10
N GLY A 113 -9.91 -11.89 0.77
CA GLY A 113 -10.33 -12.02 2.16
C GLY A 113 -10.17 -10.72 2.93
N ASP A 114 -10.78 -10.70 4.10
CA ASP A 114 -10.63 -9.60 5.05
C ASP A 114 -9.27 -9.68 5.73
N ILE A 115 -8.55 -8.57 5.74
CA ILE A 115 -7.22 -8.47 6.33
C ILE A 115 -7.26 -7.43 7.44
N SER A 116 -6.59 -7.73 8.57
CA SER A 116 -6.52 -6.79 9.67
C SER A 116 -5.63 -5.58 9.33
N ASP A 117 -5.98 -4.43 9.89
CA ASP A 117 -5.19 -3.19 9.80
C ASP A 117 -3.75 -3.40 10.26
N ASP A 118 -3.54 -4.20 11.29
CA ASP A 118 -2.20 -4.50 11.80
C ASP A 118 -1.34 -5.23 10.78
N LEU A 119 -1.94 -6.05 9.91
CA LEU A 119 -1.21 -6.69 8.82
C LEU A 119 -0.86 -5.68 7.72
N VAL A 120 -1.81 -4.85 7.30
CA VAL A 120 -1.59 -3.85 6.22
C VAL A 120 -0.46 -2.90 6.59
N PHE A 121 -0.48 -2.38 7.83
CA PHE A 121 0.48 -1.40 8.31
C PHE A 121 1.71 -2.01 9.01
N SER A 122 1.83 -3.33 9.08
CA SER A 122 2.99 -4.00 9.65
C SER A 122 4.30 -3.57 8.97
N PRO A 123 5.39 -3.36 9.70
CA PRO A 123 6.71 -3.16 9.11
C PRO A 123 7.32 -4.47 8.56
N ASP A 124 6.81 -5.63 8.97
CA ASP A 124 7.26 -6.94 8.48
C ASP A 124 6.65 -7.25 7.10
N ASN A 125 7.22 -6.64 6.07
CA ASN A 125 6.76 -6.83 4.71
C ASN A 125 6.92 -8.28 4.21
N ALA A 126 7.95 -8.97 4.63
CA ALA A 126 8.21 -10.36 4.22
C ALA A 126 7.16 -11.33 4.80
N GLY A 127 6.70 -11.09 6.01
CA GLY A 127 5.69 -11.91 6.69
C GLY A 127 4.25 -11.65 6.24
N LYS A 128 3.95 -10.50 5.65
CA LYS A 128 2.56 -10.11 5.29
C LYS A 128 1.82 -11.17 4.47
N TRP A 129 2.46 -11.73 3.45
CA TRP A 129 1.84 -12.72 2.58
C TRP A 129 1.46 -14.00 3.34
N ALA A 130 2.39 -14.54 4.12
CA ALA A 130 2.14 -15.75 4.91
C ALA A 130 1.05 -15.53 5.97
N LEU A 131 1.04 -14.36 6.62
CA LEU A 131 0.00 -14.00 7.60
C LEU A 131 -1.37 -13.82 6.94
N ALA A 132 -1.43 -13.24 5.74
CA ALA A 132 -2.67 -13.13 4.97
C ALA A 132 -3.24 -14.52 4.63
N LEU A 133 -2.42 -15.44 4.11
CA LEU A 133 -2.83 -16.81 3.82
C LEU A 133 -3.33 -17.53 5.06
N LYS A 134 -2.61 -17.41 6.18
CA LYS A 134 -3.03 -17.98 7.46
C LYS A 134 -4.40 -17.46 7.90
N GLY A 135 -4.65 -16.15 7.72
CA GLY A 135 -5.95 -15.54 7.99
C GLY A 135 -7.08 -16.10 7.13
N LEU A 136 -6.77 -16.57 5.92
CA LEU A 136 -7.68 -17.25 5.02
C LEU A 136 -7.80 -18.77 5.28
N GLY A 137 -7.06 -19.31 6.27
CA GLY A 137 -7.01 -20.74 6.53
C GLY A 137 -6.26 -21.55 5.46
N ILE A 138 -5.38 -20.92 4.70
CA ILE A 138 -4.66 -21.54 3.59
C ILE A 138 -3.20 -21.78 4.01
N GLU A 139 -2.75 -23.02 3.86
CA GLU A 139 -1.34 -23.37 4.03
C GLU A 139 -0.56 -23.09 2.75
N PRO A 140 0.56 -22.32 2.79
CA PRO A 140 1.35 -21.97 1.62
C PRO A 140 1.80 -23.16 0.77
N LEU A 141 2.08 -24.29 1.42
CA LEU A 141 2.51 -25.54 0.75
C LEU A 141 1.41 -26.21 -0.06
N THR A 142 0.15 -25.86 0.16
CA THR A 142 -1.00 -26.39 -0.59
C THR A 142 -1.31 -25.60 -1.85
N LEU A 143 -0.65 -24.46 -2.03
CA LEU A 143 -0.83 -23.62 -3.23
C LEU A 143 -0.09 -24.26 -4.41
N SER A 144 -0.82 -24.53 -5.50
CA SER A 144 -0.21 -24.96 -6.76
C SER A 144 0.58 -23.82 -7.39
N ALA A 145 1.78 -24.13 -7.88
CA ALA A 145 2.56 -23.20 -8.72
C ALA A 145 1.91 -22.98 -10.10
N THR A 146 0.91 -23.77 -10.45
CA THR A 146 0.13 -23.65 -11.70
C THR A 146 -1.19 -22.99 -11.38
N ALA A 147 -1.38 -21.75 -11.84
CA ALA A 147 -2.65 -21.04 -11.68
C ALA A 147 -3.81 -21.85 -12.28
N GLY A 148 -4.85 -22.07 -11.47
CA GLY A 148 -6.19 -22.38 -11.90
C GLY A 148 -6.35 -23.49 -12.94
N ARG A 149 -6.07 -24.72 -12.56
CA ARG A 149 -6.73 -25.90 -13.17
C ARG A 149 -7.52 -26.61 -12.09
N ALA A 150 -8.76 -26.18 -11.89
CA ALA A 150 -9.81 -27.02 -11.35
C ALA A 150 -10.48 -27.74 -12.51
#